data_3a20b4d0dccda1375f1baab159734413
#
_entry.id   3a20b4d0dccda1375f1baab159734413
#
_cell.length_a   1.000
_cell.length_b   1.000
_cell.length_c   1.000
_cell.angle_alpha   90.00
_cell.angle_beta   90.00
_cell.angle_gamma   90.00
#
_symmetry.space_group_name_H-M   'P 1'
#
loop_
_entity.id
_entity.type
_entity.pdbx_description
1 polymer ?
#
loop_
_entity_poly.entity_id
_entity_poly.type
_entity_poly.pdbx_seq_one_letter_code
_entity_poly.pdbx_strand_id
1 'polypeptide(L)'
;MRTRPRSRQGVVRRFALLAVAALTATLFTAPATNASSPPSSWPTGGHDLRNSRTNPQETTISKANVGRLKAKWTYATHGDVSATPAVVGGAVYFPDWGGYLHKVEAKTGRPIWSRKVSDYTGDPASVSRTSPTVVGGKLYIADWNKAVLMSVDASNGNLVWKREIDTQYKAVLTQSPVVHEGVIYQGVSSRESEGALDPAYPCCTFRGSVNAIDAATGNLLWRQYTTPDNGGKAGGYSGVAVWGTPALDPSTNTVYFTTGNNYTVPQSVSDCQTAGHTPAECYAPDNYVDTVLALDMTTGRVKWNTGAKRFDAWNTGCIPGFPPNNCPPNPGYDYDFGDGAHLFTIKGPNGCPRKVIGAGEKSGEYWLMDAATGAVVWSAAAGPGGHIGGIEWGTANDDKRIYVAEANFNKLPYQLADGSTTTRSSFAALDPQTGKILWQVADRSDGFAWGALTAANGVVFGGSTSGRMYALDAATGAYLWDFTAPYSSNAGPAVVDGTVYWGNGYARFANGGGTTGSLTEGTFYAFTVDGK
;
A
#
# COMPACT_ATOMS: atom_id res chain seq x y z
N MET A 1 -53.28 62.46 25.83
CA MET A 1 -54.70 62.93 26.00
C MET A 1 -55.61 61.77 25.73
N ARG A 2 -56.40 61.41 26.75
CA ARG A 2 -57.71 60.66 26.67
C ARG A 2 -57.71 59.29 26.01
N THR A 3 -58.15 58.18 26.52
CA THR A 3 -58.94 57.73 27.69
C THR A 3 -59.51 56.37 27.23
N ARG A 4 -59.50 55.41 28.13
CA ARG A 4 -60.21 54.08 28.06
C ARG A 4 -61.73 54.30 27.89
N PRO A 5 -62.50 53.18 27.58
CA PRO A 5 -62.78 52.23 28.65
C PRO A 5 -62.98 50.75 28.24
N ARG A 6 -63.04 49.97 29.30
CA ARG A 6 -63.41 48.57 29.46
C ARG A 6 -64.89 48.29 29.15
N SER A 7 -65.19 47.04 28.70
CA SER A 7 -66.45 46.38 29.17
C SER A 7 -66.23 44.89 29.39
N ARG A 8 -66.91 44.41 30.40
CA ARG A 8 -66.87 43.06 31.02
C ARG A 8 -68.00 42.16 30.45
N GLN A 9 -67.85 40.85 30.78
CA GLN A 9 -68.81 39.78 31.02
C GLN A 9 -69.11 38.92 29.79
N GLY A 10 -69.01 37.55 29.89
CA GLY A 10 -69.82 36.67 30.61
C GLY A 10 -69.32 35.21 30.56
N VAL A 11 -69.35 34.60 31.71
CA VAL A 11 -69.06 33.20 31.99
C VAL A 11 -70.25 32.33 31.61
N VAL A 12 -70.01 31.30 30.79
CA VAL A 12 -70.97 30.15 30.69
C VAL A 12 -70.12 28.87 30.84
N ARG A 13 -70.33 28.20 31.98
CA ARG A 13 -69.86 26.85 32.25
C ARG A 13 -70.71 25.88 31.49
N ARG A 14 -70.07 25.04 30.66
CA ARG A 14 -70.68 23.78 30.20
C ARG A 14 -69.79 22.62 30.61
N PHE A 15 -70.34 21.72 31.42
CA PHE A 15 -69.75 20.45 31.76
C PHE A 15 -69.79 19.54 30.51
N ALA A 16 -68.69 18.96 30.11
CA ALA A 16 -68.64 17.87 29.16
C ALA A 16 -67.99 16.66 29.84
N LEU A 17 -68.71 15.58 29.88
CA LEU A 17 -68.30 14.26 30.37
C LEU A 17 -67.07 13.75 29.52
N LEU A 18 -66.03 13.39 30.18
CA LEU A 18 -64.92 12.63 29.60
C LEU A 18 -65.26 11.15 29.66
N ALA A 19 -65.50 10.54 28.50
CA ALA A 19 -65.49 9.11 28.31
C ALA A 19 -64.03 8.66 28.10
N VAL A 20 -63.46 7.92 29.05
CA VAL A 20 -62.12 7.30 28.92
C VAL A 20 -62.29 6.02 28.12
N ALA A 21 -61.89 6.04 26.86
CA ALA A 21 -61.72 4.84 26.06
C ALA A 21 -60.31 4.31 26.30
N ALA A 22 -60.18 3.18 26.99
CA ALA A 22 -58.92 2.45 27.15
C ALA A 22 -58.56 1.78 25.83
N LEU A 23 -57.61 2.35 25.07
CA LEU A 23 -56.96 1.68 23.95
C LEU A 23 -55.88 0.73 24.52
N THR A 24 -56.15 -0.57 24.51
CA THR A 24 -55.13 -1.59 24.70
C THR A 24 -54.26 -1.66 23.43
N ALA A 25 -53.10 -1.01 23.46
CA ALA A 25 -52.07 -1.17 22.42
C ALA A 25 -51.40 -2.54 22.61
N THR A 26 -51.75 -3.50 21.78
CA THR A 26 -50.98 -4.73 21.59
C THR A 26 -49.67 -4.37 20.89
N LEU A 27 -48.57 -4.34 21.63
CA LEU A 27 -47.18 -4.26 21.09
C LEU A 27 -46.91 -5.57 20.33
N PHE A 28 -47.08 -5.56 19.00
CA PHE A 28 -46.44 -6.55 18.14
C PHE A 28 -44.93 -6.30 18.17
N THR A 29 -44.16 -7.07 18.98
CA THR A 29 -42.73 -7.18 18.82
C THR A 29 -42.48 -7.91 17.51
N ALA A 30 -42.12 -7.17 16.45
CA ALA A 30 -41.55 -7.76 15.25
C ALA A 30 -40.27 -8.49 15.68
N PRO A 31 -40.03 -9.73 15.20
CA PRO A 31 -38.75 -10.39 15.46
C PRO A 31 -37.66 -9.49 14.89
N ALA A 32 -36.63 -9.20 15.72
CA ALA A 32 -35.41 -8.54 15.28
C ALA A 32 -34.83 -9.40 14.15
N THR A 33 -34.99 -8.98 12.92
CA THR A 33 -34.21 -9.52 11.82
C THR A 33 -32.77 -9.24 12.17
N ASN A 34 -31.99 -10.28 12.45
CA ASN A 34 -30.56 -10.19 12.52
C ASN A 34 -30.08 -9.56 11.20
N ALA A 35 -29.86 -8.26 11.19
CA ALA A 35 -29.17 -7.60 10.10
C ALA A 35 -27.81 -8.28 10.05
N SER A 36 -27.61 -9.15 9.06
CA SER A 36 -26.29 -9.71 8.79
C SER A 36 -25.33 -8.54 8.64
N SER A 37 -24.24 -8.56 9.38
CA SER A 37 -23.15 -7.59 9.17
C SER A 37 -22.86 -7.50 7.68
N PRO A 38 -22.60 -6.30 7.13
CA PRO A 38 -22.25 -6.20 5.73
C PRO A 38 -21.08 -7.16 5.44
N PRO A 39 -21.12 -7.84 4.28
CA PRO A 39 -20.09 -8.81 3.97
C PRO A 39 -18.71 -8.14 4.04
N SER A 40 -17.76 -8.82 4.66
CA SER A 40 -16.37 -8.41 4.72
C SER A 40 -15.84 -8.23 3.29
N SER A 41 -14.93 -7.29 3.08
CA SER A 41 -14.37 -7.02 1.76
C SER A 41 -12.93 -6.56 1.88
N TRP A 42 -12.20 -6.65 0.76
CA TRP A 42 -10.84 -6.13 0.59
C TRP A 42 -10.80 -5.31 -0.71
N PRO A 43 -11.27 -4.06 -0.71
CA PRO A 43 -11.56 -3.35 -1.95
C PRO A 43 -10.33 -2.73 -2.66
N THR A 44 -9.19 -2.64 -1.98
CA THR A 44 -7.95 -2.02 -2.47
C THR A 44 -6.72 -2.72 -1.90
N GLY A 45 -5.54 -2.49 -2.45
CA GLY A 45 -4.29 -3.13 -2.02
C GLY A 45 -4.00 -3.05 -0.52
N GLY A 46 -4.30 -1.91 0.09
CA GLY A 46 -4.11 -1.66 1.53
C GLY A 46 -5.30 -1.99 2.42
N HIS A 47 -6.35 -2.61 1.91
CA HIS A 47 -7.62 -2.91 2.57
C HIS A 47 -8.54 -1.69 2.73
N ASP A 48 -8.07 -0.61 3.33
CA ASP A 48 -8.85 0.60 3.64
C ASP A 48 -8.09 1.89 3.27
N LEU A 49 -8.73 3.06 3.46
CA LEU A 49 -8.11 4.35 3.18
C LEU A 49 -6.89 4.65 4.08
N ARG A 50 -6.77 3.97 5.22
CA ARG A 50 -5.62 4.12 6.13
C ARG A 50 -4.42 3.30 5.69
N ASN A 51 -4.58 2.48 4.63
CA ASN A 51 -3.59 1.48 4.20
C ASN A 51 -3.21 0.52 5.35
N SER A 52 -4.20 0.11 6.17
CA SER A 52 -3.93 -0.66 7.38
C SER A 52 -3.43 -2.07 7.11
N ARG A 53 -3.74 -2.65 5.95
CA ARG A 53 -3.51 -4.05 5.57
C ARG A 53 -4.03 -5.04 6.63
N THR A 54 -5.12 -4.66 7.29
CA THR A 54 -5.74 -5.42 8.38
C THR A 54 -7.23 -5.51 8.15
N ASN A 55 -7.79 -6.74 8.23
CA ASN A 55 -9.23 -6.93 8.22
C ASN A 55 -9.77 -7.14 9.65
N PRO A 56 -10.32 -6.09 10.29
CA PRO A 56 -10.86 -6.21 11.64
C PRO A 56 -12.19 -6.97 11.70
N GLN A 57 -12.83 -7.24 10.56
CA GLN A 57 -14.10 -7.98 10.46
C GLN A 57 -13.89 -9.49 10.34
N GLU A 58 -12.65 -9.96 10.14
CA GLU A 58 -12.37 -11.39 10.08
C GLU A 58 -12.53 -12.04 11.46
N THR A 59 -13.37 -13.05 11.53
CA THR A 59 -13.67 -13.78 12.78
C THR A 59 -13.55 -15.29 12.64
N THR A 60 -13.49 -15.80 11.42
CA THR A 60 -13.48 -17.24 11.12
C THR A 60 -12.08 -17.83 11.25
N ILE A 61 -11.08 -17.19 10.62
CA ILE A 61 -9.67 -17.57 10.77
C ILE A 61 -9.14 -16.94 12.05
N SER A 62 -8.47 -17.76 12.86
CA SER A 62 -7.88 -17.34 14.12
C SER A 62 -6.62 -18.17 14.41
N LYS A 63 -5.84 -17.79 15.40
CA LYS A 63 -4.67 -18.58 15.82
C LYS A 63 -5.02 -20.02 16.24
N ALA A 64 -6.27 -20.29 16.65
CA ALA A 64 -6.69 -21.62 17.07
C ALA A 64 -6.90 -22.59 15.89
N ASN A 65 -7.14 -22.08 14.68
CA ASN A 65 -7.50 -22.91 13.53
C ASN A 65 -6.66 -22.67 12.27
N VAL A 66 -5.88 -21.60 12.22
CA VAL A 66 -5.05 -21.24 11.04
C VAL A 66 -4.07 -22.36 10.65
N GLY A 67 -3.58 -23.15 11.60
CA GLY A 67 -2.72 -24.32 11.34
C GLY A 67 -3.38 -25.41 10.48
N ARG A 68 -4.68 -25.34 10.27
CA ARG A 68 -5.45 -26.27 9.42
C ARG A 68 -5.78 -25.70 8.04
N LEU A 69 -5.22 -24.55 7.65
CA LEU A 69 -5.43 -24.00 6.31
C LEU A 69 -4.98 -24.98 5.23
N LYS A 70 -5.83 -25.18 4.24
CA LYS A 70 -5.58 -25.96 3.03
C LYS A 70 -6.12 -25.20 1.83
N ALA A 71 -5.52 -25.43 0.67
CA ALA A 71 -6.05 -24.88 -0.57
C ALA A 71 -7.47 -25.44 -0.79
N LYS A 72 -8.46 -24.54 -0.84
CA LYS A 72 -9.83 -24.83 -1.23
C LYS A 72 -9.96 -24.92 -2.73
N TRP A 73 -9.35 -23.98 -3.41
CA TRP A 73 -9.24 -23.96 -4.85
C TRP A 73 -7.96 -23.25 -5.30
N THR A 74 -7.54 -23.56 -6.51
CA THR A 74 -6.47 -22.86 -7.20
C THR A 74 -6.97 -22.39 -8.55
N TYR A 75 -6.36 -21.32 -9.06
CA TYR A 75 -6.63 -20.78 -10.38
C TYR A 75 -5.31 -20.66 -11.15
N ALA A 76 -5.24 -21.32 -12.30
CA ALA A 76 -4.07 -21.20 -13.19
C ALA A 76 -4.07 -19.84 -13.88
N THR A 77 -2.96 -19.14 -13.83
CA THR A 77 -2.76 -17.81 -14.42
C THR A 77 -1.79 -17.90 -15.60
N HIS A 78 -1.72 -16.84 -16.40
CA HIS A 78 -0.83 -16.75 -17.56
C HIS A 78 0.55 -16.17 -17.20
N GLY A 79 0.84 -16.04 -15.94
CA GLY A 79 2.08 -15.54 -15.36
C GLY A 79 1.91 -15.33 -13.86
N ASP A 80 2.97 -14.90 -13.20
CA ASP A 80 3.02 -14.62 -11.78
C ASP A 80 1.93 -13.66 -11.31
N VAL A 81 1.52 -13.77 -10.04
CA VAL A 81 0.63 -12.83 -9.37
C VAL A 81 1.34 -12.24 -8.15
N SER A 82 1.89 -11.03 -8.30
CA SER A 82 2.59 -10.31 -7.23
C SER A 82 1.75 -9.21 -6.56
N ALA A 83 0.54 -8.96 -7.07
CA ALA A 83 -0.38 -7.99 -6.50
C ALA A 83 -1.20 -8.56 -5.35
N THR A 84 -1.56 -7.75 -4.35
CA THR A 84 -2.63 -8.08 -3.40
C THR A 84 -3.95 -8.07 -4.16
N PRO A 85 -4.77 -9.13 -4.09
CA PRO A 85 -6.05 -9.16 -4.81
C PRO A 85 -7.09 -8.25 -4.13
N ALA A 86 -8.01 -7.71 -4.92
CA ALA A 86 -9.23 -7.12 -4.37
C ALA A 86 -10.32 -8.20 -4.26
N VAL A 87 -11.07 -8.19 -3.14
CA VAL A 87 -12.16 -9.13 -2.87
C VAL A 87 -13.41 -8.32 -2.54
N VAL A 88 -14.36 -8.27 -3.47
CA VAL A 88 -15.56 -7.44 -3.37
C VAL A 88 -16.76 -8.15 -3.99
N GLY A 89 -17.89 -8.16 -3.28
CA GLY A 89 -19.14 -8.68 -3.82
C GLY A 89 -19.11 -10.16 -4.22
N GLY A 90 -18.33 -10.99 -3.49
CA GLY A 90 -18.20 -12.41 -3.78
C GLY A 90 -17.29 -12.73 -4.97
N ALA A 91 -16.51 -11.77 -5.45
CA ALA A 91 -15.53 -11.95 -6.52
C ALA A 91 -14.14 -11.50 -6.09
N VAL A 92 -13.13 -12.14 -6.68
CA VAL A 92 -11.71 -11.82 -6.51
C VAL A 92 -11.18 -11.26 -7.82
N TYR A 93 -10.45 -10.14 -7.72
CA TYR A 93 -9.86 -9.44 -8.87
C TYR A 93 -8.35 -9.35 -8.69
N PHE A 94 -7.58 -9.73 -9.69
CA PHE A 94 -6.13 -9.64 -9.67
C PHE A 94 -5.55 -9.61 -11.09
N PRO A 95 -4.44 -8.91 -11.32
CA PRO A 95 -3.65 -9.00 -12.54
C PRO A 95 -2.61 -10.11 -12.43
N ASP A 96 -2.13 -10.61 -13.59
CA ASP A 96 -0.94 -11.45 -13.69
C ASP A 96 0.13 -10.85 -14.60
N TRP A 97 1.38 -11.32 -14.47
CA TRP A 97 2.50 -10.88 -15.29
C TRP A 97 2.49 -11.43 -16.72
N GLY A 98 1.57 -12.34 -17.04
CA GLY A 98 1.24 -12.75 -18.41
C GLY A 98 0.38 -11.71 -19.14
N GLY A 99 0.04 -10.61 -18.46
CA GLY A 99 -0.68 -9.47 -19.02
C GLY A 99 -2.19 -9.57 -18.93
N TYR A 100 -2.73 -10.39 -18.07
CA TYR A 100 -4.18 -10.53 -17.91
C TYR A 100 -4.66 -9.90 -16.60
N LEU A 101 -5.87 -9.37 -16.65
CA LEU A 101 -6.69 -8.98 -15.51
C LEU A 101 -7.82 -9.99 -15.37
N HIS A 102 -7.96 -10.59 -14.19
CA HIS A 102 -8.91 -11.64 -13.89
C HIS A 102 -9.98 -11.19 -12.92
N LYS A 103 -11.19 -11.75 -13.10
CA LYS A 103 -12.25 -11.81 -12.11
C LYS A 103 -12.69 -13.25 -11.96
N VAL A 104 -12.63 -13.77 -10.74
CA VAL A 104 -13.07 -15.14 -10.41
C VAL A 104 -14.09 -15.11 -9.27
N GLU A 105 -14.93 -16.12 -9.19
CA GLU A 105 -15.86 -16.31 -8.08
C GLU A 105 -15.10 -16.63 -6.80
N ALA A 106 -15.27 -15.86 -5.75
CA ALA A 106 -14.53 -16.01 -4.49
C ALA A 106 -14.71 -17.38 -3.84
N LYS A 107 -15.91 -17.98 -3.94
CA LYS A 107 -16.23 -19.26 -3.32
C LYS A 107 -15.59 -20.46 -4.01
N THR A 108 -15.44 -20.43 -5.33
CA THR A 108 -15.10 -21.62 -6.14
C THR A 108 -13.85 -21.46 -7.02
N GLY A 109 -13.35 -20.23 -7.21
CA GLY A 109 -12.29 -19.93 -8.16
C GLY A 109 -12.73 -20.00 -9.64
N ARG A 110 -14.03 -20.21 -9.92
CA ARG A 110 -14.54 -20.26 -11.29
C ARG A 110 -14.34 -18.90 -11.98
N PRO A 111 -13.78 -18.88 -13.21
CA PRO A 111 -13.60 -17.65 -13.95
C PRO A 111 -14.94 -16.99 -14.28
N ILE A 112 -15.04 -15.68 -14.05
CA ILE A 112 -16.18 -14.86 -14.48
C ILE A 112 -15.81 -14.14 -15.76
N TRP A 113 -14.67 -13.47 -15.78
CA TRP A 113 -14.06 -12.91 -16.98
C TRP A 113 -12.54 -12.79 -16.83
N SER A 114 -11.84 -12.76 -17.95
CA SER A 114 -10.42 -12.46 -18.07
C SER A 114 -10.22 -11.53 -19.27
N ARG A 115 -9.32 -10.53 -19.16
CA ARG A 115 -9.03 -9.54 -20.21
C ARG A 115 -7.54 -9.28 -20.28
N LYS A 116 -7.01 -9.10 -21.46
CA LYS A 116 -5.63 -8.64 -21.64
C LYS A 116 -5.54 -7.14 -21.36
N VAL A 117 -4.54 -6.73 -20.59
CA VAL A 117 -4.24 -5.31 -20.34
C VAL A 117 -3.87 -4.61 -21.65
N SER A 118 -3.19 -5.32 -22.56
CA SER A 118 -2.85 -4.84 -23.89
C SER A 118 -4.08 -4.49 -24.75
N ASP A 119 -5.22 -5.17 -24.55
CA ASP A 119 -6.46 -4.82 -25.29
C ASP A 119 -7.01 -3.46 -24.84
N TYR A 120 -6.74 -3.05 -23.61
CA TYR A 120 -7.13 -1.74 -23.10
C TYR A 120 -6.18 -0.65 -23.58
N THR A 121 -4.87 -0.88 -23.49
CA THR A 121 -3.85 0.13 -23.80
C THR A 121 -3.57 0.26 -25.30
N GLY A 122 -3.67 -0.84 -26.04
CA GLY A 122 -3.22 -0.97 -27.42
C GLY A 122 -1.72 -1.25 -27.56
N ASP A 123 -1.00 -1.46 -26.43
CA ASP A 123 0.41 -1.80 -26.41
C ASP A 123 0.59 -3.28 -26.05
N PRO A 124 1.17 -4.13 -26.92
CA PRO A 124 1.31 -5.56 -26.67
C PRO A 124 2.21 -5.89 -25.46
N ALA A 125 3.05 -4.95 -25.00
CA ALA A 125 3.92 -5.11 -23.84
C ALA A 125 3.25 -4.73 -22.51
N SER A 126 2.02 -4.21 -22.55
CA SER A 126 1.30 -3.78 -21.35
C SER A 126 0.98 -4.92 -20.42
N VAL A 127 1.38 -4.76 -19.16
CA VAL A 127 1.08 -5.65 -18.05
C VAL A 127 0.75 -4.82 -16.81
N SER A 128 0.10 -5.39 -15.81
CA SER A 128 -0.12 -4.73 -14.54
C SER A 128 0.44 -5.55 -13.37
N ARG A 129 1.02 -4.84 -12.41
CA ARG A 129 1.41 -5.39 -11.10
C ARG A 129 0.69 -4.70 -9.94
N THR A 130 -0.15 -3.72 -10.23
CA THR A 130 -0.86 -2.96 -9.20
C THR A 130 -1.99 -3.79 -8.62
N SER A 131 -2.22 -3.68 -7.31
CA SER A 131 -3.43 -4.21 -6.69
C SER A 131 -4.64 -3.45 -7.24
N PRO A 132 -5.67 -4.14 -7.73
CA PRO A 132 -6.86 -3.48 -8.21
C PRO A 132 -7.60 -2.76 -7.08
N THR A 133 -8.21 -1.62 -7.39
CA THR A 133 -9.18 -0.97 -6.50
C THR A 133 -10.57 -1.07 -7.09
N VAL A 134 -11.50 -1.64 -6.33
CA VAL A 134 -12.89 -1.90 -6.78
C VAL A 134 -13.86 -1.10 -5.93
N VAL A 135 -14.50 -0.11 -6.53
CA VAL A 135 -15.46 0.78 -5.86
C VAL A 135 -16.54 1.24 -6.84
N GLY A 136 -17.81 1.30 -6.40
CA GLY A 136 -18.92 1.80 -7.22
C GLY A 136 -19.13 1.04 -8.54
N GLY A 137 -18.83 -0.27 -8.57
CA GLY A 137 -18.95 -1.10 -9.79
C GLY A 137 -17.84 -0.86 -10.83
N LYS A 138 -16.83 -0.07 -10.50
CA LYS A 138 -15.63 0.16 -11.31
C LYS A 138 -14.42 -0.48 -10.68
N LEU A 139 -13.49 -0.90 -11.52
CA LEU A 139 -12.18 -1.39 -11.16
C LEU A 139 -11.14 -0.45 -11.74
N TYR A 140 -10.22 0.01 -10.90
CA TYR A 140 -9.10 0.86 -11.30
C TYR A 140 -7.80 0.06 -11.20
N ILE A 141 -7.01 0.11 -12.28
CA ILE A 141 -5.76 -0.62 -12.42
C ILE A 141 -4.79 0.19 -13.29
N ALA A 142 -3.50 -0.05 -13.14
CA ALA A 142 -2.46 0.72 -13.81
C ALA A 142 -1.50 -0.16 -14.61
N ASP A 143 -0.97 0.38 -15.71
CA ASP A 143 0.00 -0.28 -16.56
C ASP A 143 1.43 -0.08 -16.05
N TRP A 144 2.19 -1.18 -15.99
CA TRP A 144 3.60 -1.17 -15.58
C TRP A 144 4.55 -0.86 -16.76
N ASN A 145 4.10 -0.98 -18.01
CA ASN A 145 4.95 -0.69 -19.17
C ASN A 145 4.98 0.78 -19.58
N LYS A 146 3.85 1.48 -19.34
CA LYS A 146 3.67 2.93 -19.51
C LYS A 146 2.87 3.47 -18.35
N ALA A 147 2.91 4.78 -18.15
CA ALA A 147 2.15 5.41 -17.06
C ALA A 147 0.66 5.57 -17.44
N VAL A 148 -0.03 4.48 -17.79
CA VAL A 148 -1.45 4.47 -18.15
C VAL A 148 -2.30 3.96 -17.00
N LEU A 149 -3.22 4.80 -16.52
CA LEU A 149 -4.27 4.44 -15.58
C LEU A 149 -5.55 4.08 -16.33
N MET A 150 -6.24 3.04 -15.87
CA MET A 150 -7.43 2.50 -16.52
C MET A 150 -8.58 2.36 -15.53
N SER A 151 -9.79 2.70 -15.98
CA SER A 151 -11.05 2.34 -15.34
C SER A 151 -11.74 1.27 -16.16
N VAL A 152 -12.12 0.18 -15.51
CA VAL A 152 -12.74 -1.00 -16.10
C VAL A 152 -14.08 -1.25 -15.42
N ASP A 153 -15.10 -1.64 -16.16
CA ASP A 153 -16.38 -2.07 -15.59
C ASP A 153 -16.19 -3.41 -14.86
N ALA A 154 -16.36 -3.40 -13.55
CA ALA A 154 -16.12 -4.57 -12.70
C ALA A 154 -17.07 -5.74 -13.00
N SER A 155 -18.23 -5.50 -13.63
CA SER A 155 -19.21 -6.56 -13.96
C SER A 155 -18.74 -7.43 -15.14
N ASN A 156 -18.19 -6.82 -16.19
CA ASN A 156 -17.94 -7.48 -17.47
C ASN A 156 -16.50 -7.36 -17.99
N GLY A 157 -15.65 -6.55 -17.33
CA GLY A 157 -14.25 -6.35 -17.71
C GLY A 157 -14.05 -5.41 -18.91
N ASN A 158 -15.06 -4.64 -19.31
CA ASN A 158 -14.90 -3.70 -20.43
C ASN A 158 -14.22 -2.40 -19.98
N LEU A 159 -13.35 -1.86 -20.83
CA LEU A 159 -12.72 -0.57 -20.60
C LEU A 159 -13.79 0.54 -20.53
N VAL A 160 -13.72 1.38 -19.51
CA VAL A 160 -14.55 2.57 -19.36
C VAL A 160 -13.78 3.78 -19.89
N TRP A 161 -12.57 3.97 -19.39
CA TRP A 161 -11.62 4.96 -19.89
C TRP A 161 -10.18 4.52 -19.59
N LYS A 162 -9.23 5.05 -20.35
CA LYS A 162 -7.80 5.00 -20.09
C LYS A 162 -7.20 6.39 -20.16
N ARG A 163 -6.16 6.64 -19.38
CA ARG A 163 -5.45 7.91 -19.36
C ARG A 163 -3.96 7.71 -19.14
N GLU A 164 -3.13 8.20 -20.03
CA GLU A 164 -1.69 8.32 -19.81
C GLU A 164 -1.46 9.46 -18.82
N ILE A 165 -0.89 9.12 -17.66
CA ILE A 165 -0.67 10.07 -16.56
C ILE A 165 0.66 10.79 -16.75
N ASP A 166 1.68 10.13 -17.30
CA ASP A 166 2.97 10.73 -17.58
C ASP A 166 3.48 10.25 -18.94
N THR A 167 4.11 11.15 -19.71
CA THR A 167 4.59 10.89 -21.06
C THR A 167 6.09 10.64 -21.15
N GLN A 168 6.81 10.72 -20.02
CA GLN A 168 8.21 10.33 -20.02
C GLN A 168 8.30 8.82 -20.34
N TYR A 169 9.10 8.47 -21.34
CA TYR A 169 9.03 7.17 -22.01
C TYR A 169 9.41 5.95 -21.13
N LYS A 170 10.04 6.17 -19.97
CA LYS A 170 10.31 5.16 -18.94
C LYS A 170 9.35 5.26 -17.75
N ALA A 171 8.44 6.24 -17.74
CA ALA A 171 7.46 6.38 -16.68
C ALA A 171 6.51 5.17 -16.64
N VAL A 172 6.19 4.70 -15.43
CA VAL A 172 5.32 3.56 -15.18
C VAL A 172 4.42 3.83 -13.98
N LEU A 173 3.31 3.11 -13.90
CA LEU A 173 2.49 3.10 -12.69
C LEU A 173 2.64 1.74 -11.99
N THR A 174 3.20 1.76 -10.80
CA THR A 174 3.40 0.57 -9.97
C THR A 174 2.72 0.66 -8.60
N GLN A 175 2.37 1.88 -8.18
CA GLN A 175 1.55 2.10 -7.00
C GLN A 175 0.10 1.65 -7.27
N SER A 176 -0.52 0.97 -6.29
CA SER A 176 -1.94 0.63 -6.33
C SER A 176 -2.80 1.89 -6.18
N PRO A 177 -3.74 2.18 -7.10
CA PRO A 177 -4.58 3.36 -7.01
C PRO A 177 -5.45 3.33 -5.76
N VAL A 178 -5.66 4.46 -5.10
CA VAL A 178 -6.60 4.60 -3.98
C VAL A 178 -7.69 5.59 -4.38
N VAL A 179 -8.94 5.22 -4.13
CA VAL A 179 -10.12 6.01 -4.55
C VAL A 179 -10.91 6.47 -3.34
N HIS A 180 -11.22 7.75 -3.29
CA HIS A 180 -12.10 8.35 -2.28
C HIS A 180 -12.96 9.45 -2.91
N GLU A 181 -14.28 9.39 -2.68
CA GLU A 181 -15.27 10.39 -3.14
C GLU A 181 -15.10 10.82 -4.60
N GLY A 182 -14.90 9.84 -5.49
CA GLY A 182 -14.77 10.09 -6.93
C GLY A 182 -13.40 10.62 -7.37
N VAL A 183 -12.40 10.65 -6.50
CA VAL A 183 -11.03 11.04 -6.82
C VAL A 183 -10.09 9.84 -6.64
N ILE A 184 -9.23 9.61 -7.63
CA ILE A 184 -8.16 8.62 -7.60
C ILE A 184 -6.85 9.32 -7.22
N TYR A 185 -6.14 8.80 -6.24
CA TYR A 185 -4.81 9.27 -5.84
C TYR A 185 -3.77 8.28 -6.36
N GLN A 186 -2.87 8.75 -7.24
CA GLN A 186 -1.93 7.93 -7.99
C GLN A 186 -0.54 8.57 -8.03
N GLY A 187 0.47 7.81 -7.58
CA GLY A 187 1.88 8.14 -7.77
C GLY A 187 2.41 7.64 -9.12
N VAL A 188 3.45 8.28 -9.61
CA VAL A 188 4.17 7.88 -10.82
C VAL A 188 5.59 7.47 -10.45
N SER A 189 6.00 6.32 -10.96
CA SER A 189 7.34 5.75 -10.86
C SER A 189 7.99 5.65 -12.24
N SER A 190 9.19 5.10 -12.30
CA SER A 190 9.93 4.97 -13.56
C SER A 190 10.84 3.76 -13.55
N ARG A 191 11.10 3.24 -14.75
CA ARG A 191 12.16 2.28 -15.05
C ARG A 191 13.43 2.96 -15.55
N GLU A 192 13.58 4.24 -15.33
CA GLU A 192 14.75 4.99 -15.78
C GLU A 192 16.01 4.64 -14.97
N SER A 193 15.84 4.36 -13.67
CA SER A 193 16.94 3.81 -12.86
C SER A 193 17.53 2.54 -13.47
N GLU A 194 16.67 1.60 -13.93
CA GLU A 194 17.11 0.38 -14.63
C GLU A 194 17.76 0.70 -15.99
N GLY A 195 17.28 1.75 -16.67
CA GLY A 195 17.85 2.24 -17.93
C GLY A 195 19.29 2.72 -17.79
N ALA A 196 19.69 3.15 -16.60
CA ALA A 196 21.05 3.61 -16.31
C ALA A 196 22.12 2.52 -16.40
N LEU A 197 21.73 1.24 -16.48
CA LEU A 197 22.64 0.12 -16.78
C LEU A 197 23.24 0.21 -18.20
N ASP A 198 22.53 0.84 -19.13
CA ASP A 198 23.04 1.10 -20.48
C ASP A 198 23.93 2.36 -20.47
N PRO A 199 25.23 2.23 -20.71
CA PRO A 199 26.13 3.39 -20.71
C PRO A 199 25.81 4.44 -21.79
N ALA A 200 25.08 4.05 -22.85
CA ALA A 200 24.65 4.96 -23.89
C ALA A 200 23.35 5.70 -23.56
N TYR A 201 22.66 5.30 -22.48
CA TYR A 201 21.43 5.94 -22.05
C TYR A 201 21.71 7.33 -21.45
N PRO A 202 21.08 8.40 -21.94
CA PRO A 202 21.28 9.74 -21.38
C PRO A 202 20.50 9.87 -20.05
N CYS A 203 21.00 9.30 -19.00
CA CYS A 203 20.38 9.28 -17.68
C CYS A 203 20.55 10.62 -16.95
N CYS A 204 19.56 11.15 -16.21
CA CYS A 204 18.18 10.72 -16.13
C CYS A 204 17.29 11.97 -16.23
N THR A 205 16.05 11.82 -16.65
CA THR A 205 15.15 12.97 -16.89
C THR A 205 13.82 12.83 -16.17
N PHE A 206 13.48 11.65 -15.68
CA PHE A 206 12.22 11.37 -15.01
C PHE A 206 12.07 12.19 -13.72
N ARG A 207 10.87 12.68 -13.51
CA ARG A 207 10.46 13.37 -12.28
C ARG A 207 9.27 12.64 -11.67
N GLY A 208 9.43 12.10 -10.48
CA GLY A 208 8.33 11.53 -9.72
C GLY A 208 7.20 12.54 -9.53
N SER A 209 5.98 12.06 -9.45
CA SER A 209 4.82 12.90 -9.18
C SER A 209 3.71 12.15 -8.44
N VAL A 210 2.90 12.89 -7.71
CA VAL A 210 1.62 12.45 -7.16
C VAL A 210 0.49 13.20 -7.83
N ASN A 211 -0.61 12.52 -8.10
CA ASN A 211 -1.68 13.03 -8.95
C ASN A 211 -3.05 12.72 -8.32
N ALA A 212 -3.97 13.67 -8.40
CA ALA A 212 -5.39 13.43 -8.20
C ALA A 212 -6.09 13.42 -9.56
N ILE A 213 -6.92 12.43 -9.78
CA ILE A 213 -7.56 12.14 -11.05
C ILE A 213 -9.05 11.93 -10.82
N ASP A 214 -9.89 12.55 -11.62
CA ASP A 214 -11.34 12.32 -11.58
C ASP A 214 -11.66 10.88 -11.96
N ALA A 215 -12.29 10.15 -11.05
CA ALA A 215 -12.53 8.71 -11.21
C ALA A 215 -13.56 8.38 -12.29
N ALA A 216 -14.44 9.32 -12.64
CA ALA A 216 -15.44 9.11 -13.68
C ALA A 216 -14.88 9.32 -15.08
N THR A 217 -13.96 10.25 -15.25
CA THR A 217 -13.47 10.71 -16.57
C THR A 217 -12.01 10.41 -16.85
N GLY A 218 -11.21 10.14 -15.81
CA GLY A 218 -9.75 10.02 -15.91
C GLY A 218 -9.03 11.36 -16.12
N ASN A 219 -9.71 12.49 -15.95
CA ASN A 219 -9.08 13.80 -16.09
C ASN A 219 -8.21 14.13 -14.88
N LEU A 220 -7.04 14.71 -15.15
CA LEU A 220 -6.16 15.20 -14.10
C LEU A 220 -6.82 16.39 -13.39
N LEU A 221 -6.93 16.33 -12.07
CA LEU A 221 -7.42 17.41 -11.22
C LEU A 221 -6.25 18.28 -10.75
N TRP A 222 -5.20 17.66 -10.23
CA TRP A 222 -3.95 18.31 -9.87
C TRP A 222 -2.77 17.32 -9.94
N ARG A 223 -1.57 17.88 -10.07
CA ARG A 223 -0.27 17.17 -10.01
C ARG A 223 0.69 17.94 -9.12
N GLN A 224 1.38 17.22 -8.25
CA GLN A 224 2.55 17.69 -7.50
C GLN A 224 3.76 16.86 -7.91
N TYR A 225 4.77 17.49 -8.49
CA TYR A 225 6.06 16.86 -8.72
C TYR A 225 6.82 16.68 -7.41
N THR A 226 7.62 15.60 -7.31
CA THR A 226 8.39 15.25 -6.11
C THR A 226 9.83 15.75 -6.15
N THR A 227 10.27 16.28 -7.28
CA THR A 227 11.61 16.83 -7.48
C THR A 227 11.57 18.07 -8.38
N PRO A 228 12.56 19.00 -8.28
CA PRO A 228 12.63 20.23 -9.09
C PRO A 228 12.56 19.97 -10.59
N ASP A 229 12.21 21.01 -11.34
CA ASP A 229 12.16 20.92 -12.80
C ASP A 229 13.57 20.86 -13.38
N ASN A 230 13.82 19.81 -14.17
CA ASN A 230 15.08 19.62 -14.91
C ASN A 230 14.98 20.05 -16.38
N GLY A 231 13.82 20.58 -16.81
CA GLY A 231 13.56 20.97 -18.19
C GLY A 231 13.62 19.81 -19.19
N GLY A 232 13.42 18.57 -18.72
CA GLY A 232 13.54 17.34 -19.54
C GLY A 232 14.99 17.00 -19.93
N LYS A 233 15.98 17.51 -19.19
CA LYS A 233 17.40 17.33 -19.50
C LYS A 233 18.10 16.47 -18.45
N ALA A 234 18.98 15.58 -18.92
CA ALA A 234 19.87 14.82 -18.05
C ALA A 234 20.86 15.75 -17.30
N GLY A 235 21.39 15.28 -16.16
CA GLY A 235 22.32 16.04 -15.33
C GLY A 235 21.68 17.03 -14.36
N GLY A 236 20.34 17.07 -14.30
CA GLY A 236 19.58 17.77 -13.28
C GLY A 236 19.06 16.85 -12.19
N TYR A 237 18.11 17.35 -11.38
CA TYR A 237 17.35 16.51 -10.48
C TYR A 237 16.47 15.52 -11.28
N SER A 238 16.51 14.24 -10.89
CA SER A 238 15.63 13.21 -11.44
C SER A 238 15.36 12.13 -10.42
N GLY A 239 14.39 11.25 -10.69
CA GLY A 239 13.96 10.20 -9.77
C GLY A 239 12.87 10.67 -8.83
N VAL A 240 13.02 10.41 -7.55
CA VAL A 240 12.06 10.65 -6.46
C VAL A 240 10.69 10.03 -6.80
N ALA A 241 10.75 8.77 -7.22
CA ALA A 241 9.61 8.00 -7.68
C ALA A 241 8.59 7.76 -6.54
N VAL A 242 7.32 7.61 -6.90
CA VAL A 242 6.23 7.31 -5.96
C VAL A 242 5.61 5.97 -6.32
N TRP A 243 5.82 4.95 -5.47
CA TRP A 243 5.42 3.58 -5.72
C TRP A 243 4.77 2.86 -4.53
N GLY A 244 4.84 3.42 -3.32
CA GLY A 244 4.11 2.98 -2.14
C GLY A 244 2.62 3.37 -2.18
N THR A 245 1.74 2.51 -1.66
CA THR A 245 0.30 2.79 -1.57
C THR A 245 0.03 3.92 -0.57
N PRO A 246 -0.71 4.99 -0.93
CA PRO A 246 -0.95 6.10 -0.01
C PRO A 246 -1.97 5.77 1.08
N ALA A 247 -1.90 6.51 2.19
CA ALA A 247 -2.97 6.61 3.16
C ALA A 247 -3.71 7.94 3.02
N LEU A 248 -5.03 7.92 3.28
CA LEU A 248 -5.89 9.10 3.24
C LEU A 248 -6.50 9.37 4.60
N ASP A 249 -6.50 10.63 5.01
CA ASP A 249 -7.29 11.14 6.13
C ASP A 249 -8.32 12.17 5.65
N PRO A 250 -9.52 11.74 5.27
CA PRO A 250 -10.58 12.67 4.83
C PRO A 250 -10.95 13.69 5.90
N SER A 251 -10.82 13.34 7.19
CA SER A 251 -11.19 14.26 8.28
C SER A 251 -10.31 15.50 8.39
N THR A 252 -9.08 15.43 7.87
CA THR A 252 -8.13 16.53 7.80
C THR A 252 -7.83 16.97 6.37
N ASN A 253 -8.54 16.40 5.39
CA ASN A 253 -8.32 16.62 3.95
C ASN A 253 -6.84 16.39 3.58
N THR A 254 -6.26 15.26 4.01
CA THR A 254 -4.84 14.97 3.80
C THR A 254 -4.63 13.61 3.16
N VAL A 255 -3.79 13.55 2.14
CA VAL A 255 -3.25 12.31 1.57
C VAL A 255 -1.74 12.23 1.85
N TYR A 256 -1.27 11.04 2.21
CA TYR A 256 0.13 10.78 2.56
C TYR A 256 0.73 9.80 1.57
N PHE A 257 1.84 10.21 0.94
CA PHE A 257 2.62 9.39 0.04
C PHE A 257 4.03 9.17 0.59
N THR A 258 4.67 8.13 0.10
CA THR A 258 6.09 7.87 0.33
C THR A 258 6.84 8.06 -0.99
N THR A 259 8.07 8.57 -0.91
CA THR A 259 8.91 8.84 -2.07
C THR A 259 10.22 8.06 -1.99
N GLY A 260 10.82 7.83 -3.15
CA GLY A 260 12.11 7.22 -3.27
C GLY A 260 13.26 8.21 -3.47
N ASN A 261 14.41 7.66 -3.85
CA ASN A 261 15.68 8.35 -4.02
C ASN A 261 15.73 9.21 -5.30
N ASN A 262 16.75 10.09 -5.38
CA ASN A 262 17.12 10.71 -6.65
C ASN A 262 17.85 9.70 -7.55
N TYR A 263 17.60 9.69 -8.86
CA TYR A 263 18.42 8.94 -9.83
C TYR A 263 19.67 9.73 -10.23
N THR A 264 19.54 11.05 -10.37
CA THR A 264 20.64 12.02 -10.53
C THR A 264 20.32 13.31 -9.79
N VAL A 265 21.38 14.07 -9.51
CA VAL A 265 21.30 15.43 -8.96
C VAL A 265 22.21 16.36 -9.77
N PRO A 266 21.97 17.68 -9.78
CA PRO A 266 22.88 18.64 -10.40
C PRO A 266 24.31 18.53 -9.85
N GLN A 267 25.31 18.81 -10.69
CA GLN A 267 26.73 18.82 -10.29
C GLN A 267 26.98 19.71 -9.05
N SER A 268 26.28 20.84 -8.97
CA SER A 268 26.37 21.74 -7.80
C SER A 268 25.99 21.09 -6.47
N VAL A 269 25.06 20.11 -6.49
CA VAL A 269 24.69 19.33 -5.30
C VAL A 269 25.83 18.36 -4.93
N SER A 270 26.41 17.68 -5.92
CA SER A 270 27.55 16.78 -5.71
C SER A 270 28.79 17.54 -5.20
N ASP A 271 29.04 18.74 -5.71
CA ASP A 271 30.11 19.63 -5.26
C ASP A 271 29.88 20.10 -3.82
N CYS A 272 28.64 20.48 -3.49
CA CYS A 272 28.22 20.87 -2.15
C CYS A 272 28.40 19.72 -1.14
N GLN A 273 27.99 18.50 -1.51
CA GLN A 273 28.22 17.28 -0.70
C GLN A 273 29.72 17.03 -0.49
N THR A 274 30.52 17.14 -1.56
CA THR A 274 32.01 16.97 -1.50
C THR A 274 32.66 18.01 -0.60
N ALA A 275 32.11 19.23 -0.55
CA ALA A 275 32.58 20.29 0.35
C ALA A 275 32.21 20.05 1.82
N GLY A 276 31.43 18.98 2.13
CA GLY A 276 31.08 18.59 3.48
C GLY A 276 29.84 19.26 4.03
N HIS A 277 29.03 19.88 3.18
CA HIS A 277 27.74 20.46 3.58
C HIS A 277 26.65 19.39 3.79
N THR A 278 25.61 19.76 4.51
CA THR A 278 24.47 18.89 4.82
C THR A 278 23.49 18.81 3.64
N PRO A 279 22.63 17.75 3.55
CA PRO A 279 21.57 17.70 2.55
C PRO A 279 20.63 18.91 2.57
N ALA A 280 20.35 19.47 3.75
CA ALA A 280 19.50 20.64 3.90
C ALA A 280 20.11 21.92 3.29
N GLU A 281 21.42 22.00 3.21
CA GLU A 281 22.14 23.12 2.58
C GLU A 281 22.27 22.95 1.07
N CYS A 282 22.32 21.70 0.59
CA CYS A 282 22.66 21.39 -0.79
C CYS A 282 21.42 21.12 -1.67
N TYR A 283 20.40 20.47 -1.14
CA TYR A 283 19.21 20.14 -1.91
C TYR A 283 18.26 21.34 -2.08
N ALA A 284 17.63 21.42 -3.22
CA ALA A 284 16.53 22.33 -3.44
C ALA A 284 15.35 22.00 -2.49
N PRO A 285 14.60 23.00 -2.00
CA PRO A 285 13.56 22.81 -1.00
C PRO A 285 12.36 21.99 -1.49
N ASP A 286 12.19 21.84 -2.80
CA ASP A 286 11.17 21.04 -3.48
C ASP A 286 11.69 19.68 -3.99
N ASN A 287 12.88 19.26 -3.54
CA ASN A 287 13.40 17.90 -3.73
C ASN A 287 12.98 17.02 -2.54
N TYR A 288 11.87 16.29 -2.69
CA TYR A 288 11.27 15.46 -1.64
C TYR A 288 11.84 14.03 -1.65
N VAL A 289 13.18 13.91 -1.67
CA VAL A 289 13.89 12.63 -1.69
C VAL A 289 13.69 11.87 -0.37
N ASP A 290 13.39 10.59 -0.44
CA ASP A 290 13.22 9.66 0.69
C ASP A 290 12.40 10.28 1.83
N THR A 291 11.15 10.65 1.52
CA THR A 291 10.28 11.30 2.48
C THR A 291 8.88 10.67 2.54
N VAL A 292 8.22 10.87 3.69
CA VAL A 292 6.78 10.85 3.78
C VAL A 292 6.28 12.25 3.46
N LEU A 293 5.38 12.37 2.49
CA LEU A 293 4.88 13.62 1.94
C LEU A 293 3.38 13.74 2.22
N ALA A 294 2.97 14.74 3.00
CA ALA A 294 1.58 15.04 3.27
C ALA A 294 1.09 16.16 2.36
N LEU A 295 -0.01 15.90 1.62
CA LEU A 295 -0.59 16.86 0.69
C LEU A 295 -2.06 17.12 1.03
N ASP A 296 -2.51 18.30 0.68
CA ASP A 296 -3.93 18.64 0.68
C ASP A 296 -4.64 17.87 -0.44
N MET A 297 -5.67 17.09 -0.10
CA MET A 297 -6.38 16.22 -1.04
C MET A 297 -7.05 16.99 -2.17
N THR A 298 -7.50 18.23 -1.91
CA THR A 298 -8.23 19.06 -2.88
C THR A 298 -7.30 19.78 -3.85
N THR A 299 -6.14 20.23 -3.37
CA THR A 299 -5.26 21.15 -4.13
C THR A 299 -3.91 20.55 -4.52
N GLY A 300 -3.52 19.42 -3.93
CA GLY A 300 -2.20 18.81 -4.10
C GLY A 300 -1.05 19.58 -3.44
N ARG A 301 -1.34 20.67 -2.71
CA ARG A 301 -0.31 21.46 -2.03
C ARG A 301 0.31 20.68 -0.88
N VAL A 302 1.65 20.70 -0.81
CA VAL A 302 2.40 20.08 0.28
C VAL A 302 2.09 20.80 1.60
N LYS A 303 1.66 20.03 2.60
CA LYS A 303 1.44 20.50 3.98
C LYS A 303 2.71 20.36 4.80
N TRP A 304 3.39 19.25 4.67
CA TRP A 304 4.69 18.95 5.26
C TRP A 304 5.36 17.76 4.53
N ASN A 305 6.68 17.64 4.71
CA ASN A 305 7.45 16.46 4.30
C ASN A 305 8.45 16.11 5.41
N THR A 306 8.72 14.82 5.59
CA THR A 306 9.66 14.34 6.60
C THR A 306 10.34 13.06 6.12
N GLY A 307 11.66 13.01 6.22
CA GLY A 307 12.49 11.86 5.85
C GLY A 307 13.83 11.89 6.57
N ALA A 308 14.70 10.95 6.22
CA ALA A 308 15.98 10.72 6.90
C ALA A 308 17.04 11.82 6.66
N LYS A 309 16.78 12.79 5.79
CA LYS A 309 17.66 13.93 5.48
C LYS A 309 19.10 13.51 5.17
N ARG A 310 19.24 12.52 4.28
CA ARG A 310 20.54 12.03 3.79
C ARG A 310 20.72 12.39 2.31
N PHE A 311 21.97 12.34 1.83
CA PHE A 311 22.21 12.33 0.39
C PHE A 311 21.88 10.94 -0.14
N ASP A 312 20.93 10.86 -1.06
CA ASP A 312 20.58 9.62 -1.74
C ASP A 312 20.31 9.87 -3.24
N ALA A 313 21.41 9.97 -3.98
CA ALA A 313 21.38 9.95 -5.43
C ALA A 313 21.97 8.62 -5.89
N TRP A 314 21.13 7.73 -6.41
CA TRP A 314 21.53 6.38 -6.83
C TRP A 314 20.67 5.90 -7.99
N ASN A 315 21.27 5.11 -8.88
CA ASN A 315 20.56 4.35 -9.91
C ASN A 315 21.27 3.01 -10.14
N THR A 316 20.67 2.11 -10.90
CA THR A 316 21.23 0.75 -11.09
C THR A 316 22.61 0.73 -11.77
N GLY A 317 23.05 1.83 -12.41
CA GLY A 317 24.43 2.00 -12.87
C GLY A 317 25.46 2.03 -11.73
N CYS A 318 25.04 2.19 -10.47
CA CYS A 318 25.88 2.14 -9.29
C CYS A 318 26.13 0.72 -8.76
N ILE A 319 25.46 -0.30 -9.30
CA ILE A 319 25.66 -1.69 -8.87
C ILE A 319 27.07 -2.12 -9.24
N PRO A 320 27.87 -2.68 -8.29
CA PRO A 320 29.22 -3.15 -8.56
C PRO A 320 29.27 -4.18 -9.70
N GLY A 321 30.21 -4.03 -10.62
CA GLY A 321 30.40 -4.93 -11.76
C GLY A 321 29.74 -4.44 -13.06
N PHE A 322 28.96 -3.36 -13.03
CA PHE A 322 28.50 -2.65 -14.22
C PHE A 322 29.37 -1.43 -14.50
N PRO A 323 29.46 -0.97 -15.78
CA PRO A 323 30.13 0.29 -16.09
C PRO A 323 29.47 1.45 -15.33
N PRO A 324 30.23 2.27 -14.55
CA PRO A 324 29.62 3.29 -13.69
C PRO A 324 29.24 4.58 -14.43
N ASN A 325 28.99 4.52 -15.75
CA ASN A 325 28.87 5.70 -16.61
C ASN A 325 27.67 6.60 -16.25
N ASN A 326 26.62 6.05 -15.65
CA ASN A 326 25.43 6.78 -15.24
C ASN A 326 25.27 6.88 -13.72
N CYS A 327 26.17 6.26 -12.95
CA CYS A 327 26.15 6.40 -11.49
C CYS A 327 26.53 7.82 -11.10
N PRO A 328 25.75 8.52 -10.26
CA PRO A 328 26.12 9.84 -9.77
C PRO A 328 27.45 9.83 -9.03
N PRO A 329 28.23 10.93 -9.05
CA PRO A 329 29.33 11.11 -8.11
C PRO A 329 28.83 11.05 -6.67
N ASN A 330 29.56 10.39 -5.78
CA ASN A 330 29.16 10.20 -4.38
C ASN A 330 27.75 9.59 -4.21
N PRO A 331 27.51 8.37 -4.73
CA PRO A 331 26.19 7.79 -4.71
C PRO A 331 25.70 7.52 -3.29
N GLY A 332 24.37 7.59 -3.10
CA GLY A 332 23.70 7.20 -1.88
C GLY A 332 23.52 5.70 -1.76
N TYR A 333 22.54 5.30 -0.96
CA TYR A 333 22.30 3.90 -0.58
C TYR A 333 21.07 3.28 -1.25
N ASP A 334 20.27 4.07 -1.99
CA ASP A 334 18.96 3.65 -2.52
C ASP A 334 17.98 3.28 -1.38
N TYR A 335 17.84 4.17 -0.41
CA TYR A 335 17.04 3.93 0.79
C TYR A 335 15.63 4.53 0.67
N ASP A 336 14.95 4.22 -0.45
CA ASP A 336 13.55 4.59 -0.64
C ASP A 336 12.68 4.27 0.59
N PHE A 337 11.66 5.08 0.85
CA PHE A 337 10.50 4.58 1.57
C PHE A 337 9.73 3.59 0.68
N GLY A 338 10.16 2.33 0.71
CA GLY A 338 9.64 1.23 -0.11
C GLY A 338 8.28 0.74 0.32
N ASP A 339 7.90 1.03 1.56
CA ASP A 339 6.57 0.80 2.12
C ASP A 339 5.63 1.98 1.79
N GLY A 340 4.34 1.73 1.78
CA GLY A 340 3.34 2.79 1.69
C GLY A 340 3.14 3.49 3.04
N ALA A 341 2.52 4.66 3.03
CA ALA A 341 2.15 5.35 4.26
C ALA A 341 0.98 4.64 4.96
N HIS A 342 1.04 4.52 6.29
CA HIS A 342 0.03 3.89 7.14
C HIS A 342 -0.51 4.87 8.18
N LEU A 343 -1.81 5.17 8.14
CA LEU A 343 -2.47 6.07 9.08
C LEU A 343 -3.10 5.27 10.23
N PHE A 344 -2.76 5.60 11.47
CA PHE A 344 -3.39 5.02 12.64
C PHE A 344 -3.38 5.98 13.85
N THR A 345 -3.83 5.52 15.01
CA THR A 345 -3.95 6.34 16.21
C THR A 345 -3.18 5.71 17.36
N ILE A 346 -2.38 6.50 18.04
CA ILE A 346 -1.69 6.14 19.28
C ILE A 346 -2.21 6.99 20.45
N LYS A 347 -1.80 6.67 21.67
CA LYS A 347 -2.01 7.55 22.83
C LYS A 347 -1.02 8.71 22.71
N GLY A 348 -1.55 9.92 22.61
CA GLY A 348 -0.74 11.14 22.65
C GLY A 348 -0.42 11.58 24.08
N PRO A 349 0.27 12.72 24.23
CA PRO A 349 0.44 13.38 25.52
C PRO A 349 -0.90 13.55 26.24
N ASN A 350 -0.91 13.32 27.54
CA ASN A 350 -2.13 13.38 28.38
C ASN A 350 -3.20 12.30 28.06
N GLY A 351 -2.83 11.23 27.33
CA GLY A 351 -3.73 10.13 27.01
C GLY A 351 -4.75 10.40 25.89
N CYS A 352 -4.74 11.59 25.29
CA CYS A 352 -5.63 11.90 24.16
C CYS A 352 -5.23 11.12 22.91
N PRO A 353 -6.18 10.75 22.02
CA PRO A 353 -5.86 10.15 20.74
C PRO A 353 -4.98 11.07 19.88
N ARG A 354 -3.90 10.52 19.31
CA ARG A 354 -2.99 11.19 18.39
C ARG A 354 -2.91 10.41 17.09
N LYS A 355 -3.29 11.03 15.97
CA LYS A 355 -3.10 10.44 14.65
C LYS A 355 -1.63 10.49 14.26
N VAL A 356 -1.15 9.39 13.71
CA VAL A 356 0.24 9.23 13.27
C VAL A 356 0.29 8.57 11.89
N ILE A 357 1.38 8.85 11.18
CA ILE A 357 1.75 8.21 9.93
C ILE A 357 3.00 7.37 10.16
N GLY A 358 2.93 6.10 9.79
CA GLY A 358 4.07 5.20 9.77
C GLY A 358 4.46 4.84 8.34
N ALA A 359 5.76 4.57 8.12
CA ALA A 359 6.28 4.03 6.88
C ALA A 359 7.62 3.32 7.09
N GLY A 360 7.85 2.24 6.37
CA GLY A 360 9.10 1.51 6.34
C GLY A 360 10.02 1.99 5.21
N GLU A 361 11.31 1.90 5.43
CA GLU A 361 12.37 2.35 4.53
C GLU A 361 13.31 1.19 4.19
N LYS A 362 13.90 1.19 3.01
CA LYS A 362 14.93 0.21 2.60
C LYS A 362 16.15 0.19 3.52
N SER A 363 16.35 1.21 4.35
CA SER A 363 17.38 1.21 5.41
C SER A 363 17.13 0.17 6.51
N GLY A 364 15.96 -0.48 6.53
CA GLY A 364 15.52 -1.35 7.61
C GLY A 364 14.84 -0.61 8.76
N GLU A 365 14.74 0.70 8.69
CA GLU A 365 14.04 1.53 9.68
C GLU A 365 12.56 1.67 9.38
N TYR A 366 11.75 1.61 10.42
CA TYR A 366 10.36 2.05 10.40
C TYR A 366 10.23 3.39 11.11
N TRP A 367 9.61 4.34 10.47
CA TRP A 367 9.44 5.71 10.95
C TRP A 367 8.01 5.96 11.39
N LEU A 368 7.84 6.62 12.53
CA LEU A 368 6.53 7.11 12.97
C LEU A 368 6.56 8.62 13.14
N MET A 369 5.59 9.28 12.52
CA MET A 369 5.47 10.72 12.44
C MET A 369 4.09 11.19 12.90
N ASP A 370 4.01 12.36 13.48
CA ASP A 370 2.74 13.03 13.76
C ASP A 370 2.03 13.38 12.45
N ALA A 371 0.79 12.94 12.29
CA ALA A 371 0.06 13.08 11.03
C ALA A 371 -0.26 14.55 10.67
N ALA A 372 -0.36 15.44 11.66
CA ALA A 372 -0.68 16.85 11.43
C ALA A 372 0.55 17.69 11.07
N THR A 373 1.72 17.34 11.62
CA THR A 373 2.91 18.21 11.57
C THR A 373 4.11 17.58 10.86
N GLY A 374 4.12 16.24 10.67
CA GLY A 374 5.27 15.50 10.19
C GLY A 374 6.40 15.34 11.23
N ALA A 375 6.24 15.83 12.46
CA ALA A 375 7.25 15.67 13.49
C ALA A 375 7.50 14.19 13.80
N VAL A 376 8.76 13.74 13.76
CA VAL A 376 9.13 12.37 14.10
C VAL A 376 8.76 12.08 15.55
N VAL A 377 7.98 11.03 15.77
CA VAL A 377 7.63 10.50 17.08
C VAL A 377 8.71 9.55 17.56
N TRP A 378 9.10 8.62 16.69
CA TRP A 378 10.21 7.70 16.84
C TRP A 378 10.59 7.10 15.49
N SER A 379 11.81 6.55 15.38
CA SER A 379 12.22 5.58 14.36
C SER A 379 12.84 4.36 15.01
N ALA A 380 12.75 3.20 14.39
CA ALA A 380 13.28 1.95 14.91
C ALA A 380 13.73 1.03 13.79
N ALA A 381 14.97 0.55 13.88
CA ALA A 381 15.51 -0.43 12.94
C ALA A 381 14.98 -1.84 13.26
N ALA A 382 14.44 -2.51 12.25
CA ALA A 382 14.06 -3.92 12.32
C ALA A 382 15.18 -4.85 11.83
N GLY A 383 16.18 -4.31 11.10
CA GLY A 383 17.32 -5.06 10.60
C GLY A 383 18.20 -4.23 9.70
N PRO A 384 19.16 -4.88 8.99
CA PRO A 384 20.07 -4.19 8.09
C PRO A 384 19.39 -3.71 6.82
N GLY A 385 19.73 -2.50 6.36
CA GLY A 385 19.26 -1.98 5.08
C GLY A 385 20.04 -2.50 3.87
N GLY A 386 19.56 -2.14 2.68
CA GLY A 386 20.19 -2.43 1.40
C GLY A 386 19.38 -1.85 0.24
N HIS A 387 20.01 -1.71 -0.94
CA HIS A 387 19.31 -1.20 -2.15
C HIS A 387 18.17 -2.12 -2.64
N ILE A 388 18.17 -3.36 -2.20
CA ILE A 388 17.08 -4.32 -2.40
C ILE A 388 16.80 -4.92 -1.03
N GLY A 389 16.15 -4.22 -0.15
CA GLY A 389 15.96 -4.75 1.18
C GLY A 389 15.50 -3.73 2.18
N GLY A 390 15.62 -4.08 3.44
CA GLY A 390 14.95 -3.39 4.50
C GLY A 390 13.45 -3.65 4.48
N ILE A 391 12.64 -2.64 4.70
CA ILE A 391 11.18 -2.75 4.78
C ILE A 391 10.55 -2.22 3.48
N GLU A 392 9.85 -3.10 2.75
CA GLU A 392 9.22 -2.76 1.48
C GLU A 392 7.79 -3.31 1.35
N TRP A 393 7.09 -2.93 0.31
CA TRP A 393 5.83 -3.47 -0.25
C TRP A 393 4.59 -3.44 0.64
N GLY A 394 4.69 -3.29 1.93
CA GLY A 394 3.54 -3.10 2.80
C GLY A 394 3.69 -3.72 4.18
N THR A 395 3.74 -2.89 5.19
CA THR A 395 3.56 -3.27 6.59
C THR A 395 2.08 -3.43 6.92
N ALA A 396 1.74 -4.11 8.01
CA ALA A 396 0.36 -4.20 8.48
C ALA A 396 0.24 -3.59 9.88
N ASN A 397 -0.95 -3.04 10.19
CA ASN A 397 -1.20 -2.41 11.49
C ASN A 397 -2.60 -2.77 11.99
N ASP A 398 -2.68 -3.39 13.17
CA ASP A 398 -3.93 -3.77 13.83
C ASP A 398 -4.33 -2.85 14.99
N ASP A 399 -3.80 -1.62 15.02
CA ASP A 399 -3.91 -0.60 16.09
C ASP A 399 -3.27 -1.04 17.44
N LYS A 400 -2.77 -2.29 17.55
CA LYS A 400 -2.05 -2.80 18.72
C LYS A 400 -0.57 -3.01 18.44
N ARG A 401 -0.23 -3.32 17.19
CA ARG A 401 1.12 -3.63 16.70
C ARG A 401 1.29 -3.18 15.27
N ILE A 402 2.52 -2.88 14.91
CA ILE A 402 2.97 -2.70 13.54
C ILE A 402 3.77 -3.94 13.17
N TYR A 403 3.40 -4.60 12.09
CA TYR A 403 4.07 -5.81 11.60
C TYR A 403 4.92 -5.45 10.40
N VAL A 404 6.21 -5.81 10.45
CA VAL A 404 7.18 -5.52 9.39
C VAL A 404 7.84 -6.83 8.92
N ALA A 405 8.15 -6.87 7.62
CA ALA A 405 9.02 -7.86 7.02
C ALA A 405 10.34 -7.16 6.68
N GLU A 406 11.44 -7.72 7.16
CA GLU A 406 12.80 -7.22 6.96
C GLU A 406 13.54 -8.15 6.02
N ALA A 407 13.93 -7.64 4.85
CA ALA A 407 14.46 -8.47 3.77
C ALA A 407 15.92 -8.91 3.96
N ASN A 408 16.76 -8.15 4.63
CA ASN A 408 18.21 -8.40 4.77
C ASN A 408 18.86 -8.99 3.50
N PHE A 409 18.68 -8.32 2.38
CA PHE A 409 19.13 -8.81 1.07
C PHE A 409 20.64 -9.13 1.02
N ASN A 410 21.44 -8.32 1.71
CA ASN A 410 22.90 -8.47 1.76
C ASN A 410 23.37 -9.56 2.72
N LYS A 411 22.46 -10.28 3.39
CA LYS A 411 22.75 -11.33 4.38
C LYS A 411 23.73 -10.89 5.46
N LEU A 412 23.63 -9.64 5.89
CA LEU A 412 24.46 -9.11 6.96
C LEU A 412 24.08 -9.74 8.31
N PRO A 413 25.03 -10.07 9.16
CA PRO A 413 24.72 -10.57 10.50
C PRO A 413 24.11 -9.44 11.34
N TYR A 414 22.99 -9.75 12.01
CA TYR A 414 22.35 -8.83 12.96
C TYR A 414 21.67 -9.61 14.10
N GLN A 415 21.39 -8.90 15.18
CA GLN A 415 20.81 -9.49 16.38
C GLN A 415 19.29 -9.34 16.36
N LEU A 416 18.58 -10.44 16.59
CA LEU A 416 17.13 -10.45 16.78
C LEU A 416 16.76 -9.98 18.18
N ALA A 417 15.47 -9.70 18.41
CA ALA A 417 14.96 -9.22 19.69
C ALA A 417 15.18 -10.18 20.88
N ASP A 418 15.37 -11.46 20.62
CA ASP A 418 15.67 -12.49 21.64
C ASP A 418 17.17 -12.62 21.94
N GLY A 419 18.02 -11.81 21.29
CA GLY A 419 19.48 -11.82 21.44
C GLY A 419 20.20 -12.81 20.54
N SER A 420 19.51 -13.65 19.78
CA SER A 420 20.13 -14.54 18.78
C SER A 420 20.60 -13.74 17.56
N THR A 421 21.65 -14.25 16.88
CA THR A 421 22.17 -13.63 15.65
C THR A 421 21.72 -14.40 14.42
N THR A 422 21.34 -13.68 13.38
CA THR A 422 20.96 -14.25 12.09
C THR A 422 21.56 -13.47 10.92
N THR A 423 21.64 -14.11 9.76
CA THR A 423 21.90 -13.46 8.46
C THR A 423 20.68 -13.56 7.55
N ARG A 424 19.59 -14.13 8.05
CA ARG A 424 18.33 -14.31 7.31
C ARG A 424 17.46 -13.06 7.41
N SER A 425 16.47 -12.97 6.56
CA SER A 425 15.35 -12.07 6.72
C SER A 425 14.56 -12.37 8.00
N SER A 426 13.75 -11.44 8.45
CA SER A 426 12.92 -11.62 9.63
C SER A 426 11.54 -11.01 9.49
N PHE A 427 10.62 -11.47 10.31
CA PHE A 427 9.33 -10.85 10.60
C PHE A 427 9.38 -10.29 12.01
N ALA A 428 8.84 -9.08 12.21
CA ALA A 428 8.81 -8.45 13.52
C ALA A 428 7.48 -7.75 13.79
N ALA A 429 7.19 -7.56 15.08
CA ALA A 429 6.15 -6.65 15.52
C ALA A 429 6.75 -5.55 16.40
N LEU A 430 6.37 -4.30 16.10
CA LEU A 430 6.77 -3.14 16.86
C LEU A 430 5.59 -2.63 17.71
N ASP A 431 5.91 -2.09 18.87
CA ASP A 431 4.98 -1.35 19.69
C ASP A 431 4.69 0.02 19.04
N PRO A 432 3.45 0.34 18.69
CA PRO A 432 3.14 1.60 18.01
C PRO A 432 3.45 2.84 18.83
N GLN A 433 3.50 2.69 20.17
CA GLN A 433 3.73 3.80 21.11
C GLN A 433 5.21 4.19 21.17
N THR A 434 6.11 3.20 21.08
CA THR A 434 7.53 3.35 21.43
C THR A 434 8.51 2.94 20.35
N GLY A 435 8.06 2.24 19.30
CA GLY A 435 8.92 1.61 18.30
C GLY A 435 9.67 0.38 18.78
N LYS A 436 9.50 -0.02 20.05
CA LYS A 436 10.19 -1.20 20.60
C LYS A 436 9.75 -2.47 19.86
N ILE A 437 10.71 -3.29 19.47
CA ILE A 437 10.43 -4.61 18.91
C ILE A 437 9.86 -5.50 20.03
N LEU A 438 8.61 -5.94 19.84
CA LEU A 438 7.90 -6.81 20.79
C LEU A 438 8.27 -8.27 20.62
N TRP A 439 8.44 -8.69 19.37
CA TRP A 439 8.98 -9.97 18.96
C TRP A 439 9.60 -9.85 17.57
N GLN A 440 10.58 -10.70 17.30
CA GLN A 440 11.21 -10.83 15.99
C GLN A 440 11.64 -12.26 15.76
N VAL A 441 11.35 -12.81 14.58
CA VAL A 441 11.66 -14.19 14.22
C VAL A 441 12.29 -14.24 12.85
N ALA A 442 13.39 -15.02 12.70
CA ALA A 442 14.02 -15.21 11.41
C ALA A 442 13.10 -15.96 10.44
N ASP A 443 13.17 -15.64 9.15
CA ASP A 443 12.57 -16.46 8.09
C ASP A 443 13.12 -17.89 8.21
N ARG A 444 12.23 -18.89 8.16
CA ARG A 444 12.60 -20.30 8.22
C ARG A 444 13.30 -20.82 6.97
N SER A 445 13.26 -20.04 5.89
CA SER A 445 13.90 -20.34 4.60
C SER A 445 15.15 -19.48 4.38
N ASP A 446 15.88 -19.75 3.31
CA ASP A 446 17.00 -18.94 2.86
C ASP A 446 16.58 -17.84 1.85
N GLY A 447 15.27 -17.67 1.63
CA GLY A 447 14.71 -16.58 0.84
C GLY A 447 14.66 -15.26 1.63
N PHE A 448 14.01 -14.26 1.03
CA PHE A 448 13.83 -12.95 1.63
C PHE A 448 12.37 -12.76 2.03
N ALA A 449 12.12 -12.33 3.27
CA ALA A 449 10.84 -11.82 3.74
C ALA A 449 10.66 -10.40 3.19
N TRP A 450 10.13 -10.30 1.98
CA TRP A 450 10.11 -9.06 1.20
C TRP A 450 8.69 -8.63 0.82
N GLY A 451 7.75 -9.56 0.83
CA GLY A 451 6.35 -9.32 0.46
C GLY A 451 5.57 -8.51 1.47
N ALA A 452 4.48 -7.93 1.00
CA ALA A 452 3.56 -7.22 1.87
C ALA A 452 2.91 -8.14 2.91
N LEU A 453 2.75 -7.64 4.15
CA LEU A 453 2.08 -8.35 5.23
C LEU A 453 0.57 -8.08 5.26
N THR A 454 -0.15 -8.96 5.91
CA THR A 454 -1.59 -8.81 6.18
C THR A 454 -1.90 -9.33 7.57
N ALA A 455 -2.69 -8.59 8.34
CA ALA A 455 -3.14 -9.02 9.66
C ALA A 455 -4.66 -9.26 9.68
N ALA A 456 -5.10 -10.30 10.39
CA ALA A 456 -6.51 -10.58 10.59
C ALA A 456 -6.69 -11.44 11.86
N ASN A 457 -7.58 -11.05 12.76
CA ASN A 457 -8.02 -11.80 13.95
C ASN A 457 -6.87 -12.48 14.73
N GLY A 458 -5.80 -11.73 15.00
CA GLY A 458 -4.65 -12.21 15.79
C GLY A 458 -3.67 -13.10 15.02
N VAL A 459 -3.75 -13.13 13.70
CA VAL A 459 -2.81 -13.81 12.79
C VAL A 459 -2.18 -12.80 11.84
N VAL A 460 -0.89 -12.96 11.58
CA VAL A 460 -0.15 -12.20 10.54
C VAL A 460 0.25 -13.15 9.42
N PHE A 461 0.00 -12.76 8.19
CA PHE A 461 0.37 -13.51 6.99
C PHE A 461 1.50 -12.77 6.28
N GLY A 462 2.54 -13.51 5.88
CA GLY A 462 3.69 -12.99 5.14
C GLY A 462 4.33 -14.06 4.28
N GLY A 463 4.92 -13.63 3.17
CA GLY A 463 5.58 -14.50 2.22
C GLY A 463 7.10 -14.36 2.22
N SER A 464 7.77 -15.33 1.59
CA SER A 464 9.20 -15.34 1.34
C SER A 464 9.49 -15.61 -0.13
N THR A 465 10.58 -15.06 -0.65
CA THR A 465 11.03 -15.33 -2.04
C THR A 465 11.39 -16.79 -2.29
N SER A 466 11.51 -17.60 -1.24
CA SER A 466 11.65 -19.08 -1.35
C SER A 466 10.36 -19.80 -1.75
N GLY A 467 9.24 -19.08 -1.94
CA GLY A 467 7.91 -19.67 -2.19
C GLY A 467 7.15 -20.02 -0.90
N ARG A 468 7.72 -19.78 0.27
CA ARG A 468 7.01 -19.99 1.53
C ARG A 468 5.95 -18.93 1.75
N MET A 469 4.78 -19.38 2.19
CA MET A 469 3.67 -18.60 2.68
C MET A 469 3.47 -18.95 4.15
N TYR A 470 3.48 -17.97 5.05
CA TYR A 470 3.43 -18.19 6.49
C TYR A 470 2.20 -17.55 7.12
N ALA A 471 1.74 -18.14 8.21
CA ALA A 471 0.89 -17.48 9.19
C ALA A 471 1.60 -17.50 10.56
N LEU A 472 1.68 -16.34 11.20
CA LEU A 472 2.33 -16.14 12.50
C LEU A 472 1.29 -15.68 13.54
N ASP A 473 1.51 -16.05 14.79
CA ASP A 473 0.77 -15.49 15.92
C ASP A 473 1.11 -14.00 16.07
N ALA A 474 0.14 -13.14 15.94
CA ALA A 474 0.30 -11.69 15.99
C ALA A 474 0.89 -11.19 17.33
N ALA A 475 0.71 -11.95 18.43
CA ALA A 475 1.19 -11.57 19.76
C ALA A 475 2.63 -12.02 20.04
N THR A 476 3.08 -13.12 19.43
CA THR A 476 4.35 -13.78 19.80
C THR A 476 5.31 -14.04 18.66
N GLY A 477 4.86 -13.90 17.40
CA GLY A 477 5.64 -14.24 16.21
C GLY A 477 5.79 -15.76 15.96
N ALA A 478 5.16 -16.60 16.76
CA ALA A 478 5.22 -18.05 16.57
C ALA A 478 4.61 -18.44 15.21
N TYR A 479 5.31 -19.26 14.46
CA TYR A 479 4.79 -19.80 13.20
C TYR A 479 3.68 -20.80 13.48
N LEU A 480 2.47 -20.53 12.97
CA LEU A 480 1.27 -21.32 13.15
C LEU A 480 0.95 -22.20 11.94
N TRP A 481 1.36 -21.76 10.75
CA TRP A 481 1.12 -22.47 9.50
C TRP A 481 2.16 -22.06 8.46
N ASP A 482 2.47 -22.99 7.55
CA ASP A 482 3.22 -22.68 6.34
C ASP A 482 2.75 -23.53 5.16
N PHE A 483 2.92 -22.96 3.96
CA PHE A 483 2.67 -23.61 2.67
C PHE A 483 3.82 -23.28 1.72
N THR A 484 4.22 -24.23 0.88
CA THR A 484 5.25 -24.03 -0.12
C THR A 484 4.60 -23.94 -1.50
N ALA A 485 4.64 -22.77 -2.10
CA ALA A 485 4.27 -22.54 -3.48
C ALA A 485 5.48 -22.75 -4.41
N PRO A 486 5.27 -23.00 -5.72
CA PRO A 486 6.39 -23.30 -6.64
C PRO A 486 7.31 -22.11 -6.90
N TYR A 487 6.82 -20.88 -6.72
CA TYR A 487 7.56 -19.64 -7.01
C TYR A 487 7.56 -18.73 -5.79
N SER A 488 8.29 -17.60 -5.85
CA SER A 488 8.39 -16.63 -4.77
C SER A 488 7.02 -16.11 -4.29
N SER A 489 6.89 -15.79 -3.00
CA SER A 489 5.65 -15.27 -2.42
C SER A 489 5.84 -13.82 -1.98
N ASN A 490 5.72 -12.89 -2.94
CA ASN A 490 5.85 -11.44 -2.73
C ASN A 490 4.50 -10.72 -2.63
N ALA A 491 3.42 -11.34 -3.13
CA ALA A 491 2.09 -10.78 -2.99
C ALA A 491 1.68 -10.72 -1.51
N GLY A 492 1.06 -9.63 -1.09
CA GLY A 492 0.32 -9.60 0.16
C GLY A 492 -1.02 -10.35 -0.03
N PRO A 493 -1.43 -11.22 0.90
CA PRO A 493 -2.75 -11.84 0.82
C PRO A 493 -3.88 -10.88 1.18
N ALA A 494 -5.09 -11.14 0.66
CA ALA A 494 -6.33 -10.60 1.19
C ALA A 494 -7.03 -11.67 2.05
N VAL A 495 -7.52 -11.30 3.23
CA VAL A 495 -8.23 -12.21 4.14
C VAL A 495 -9.66 -11.75 4.30
N VAL A 496 -10.62 -12.53 3.79
CA VAL A 496 -12.04 -12.16 3.74
C VAL A 496 -12.91 -13.38 3.97
N ASP A 497 -13.85 -13.28 4.92
CA ASP A 497 -14.87 -14.29 5.21
C ASP A 497 -14.30 -15.72 5.35
N GLY A 498 -13.26 -15.88 6.15
CA GLY A 498 -12.62 -17.18 6.42
C GLY A 498 -11.75 -17.71 5.28
N THR A 499 -11.41 -16.90 4.29
CA THR A 499 -10.58 -17.29 3.15
C THR A 499 -9.37 -16.36 3.01
N VAL A 500 -8.19 -16.96 2.82
CA VAL A 500 -6.95 -16.26 2.47
C VAL A 500 -6.73 -16.40 0.97
N TYR A 501 -6.79 -15.27 0.25
CA TYR A 501 -6.55 -15.18 -1.19
C TYR A 501 -5.13 -14.71 -1.44
N TRP A 502 -4.31 -15.49 -2.13
CA TRP A 502 -2.88 -15.24 -2.24
C TRP A 502 -2.32 -15.57 -3.62
N GLY A 503 -1.64 -14.61 -4.23
CA GLY A 503 -0.88 -14.78 -5.48
C GLY A 503 0.51 -15.38 -5.22
N ASN A 504 1.13 -15.88 -6.28
CA ASN A 504 2.47 -16.48 -6.25
C ASN A 504 3.29 -16.08 -7.47
N GLY A 505 4.60 -15.91 -7.27
CA GLY A 505 5.60 -15.59 -8.28
C GLY A 505 5.96 -14.12 -8.42
N TYR A 506 7.22 -13.85 -8.81
CA TYR A 506 7.72 -12.53 -9.19
C TYR A 506 8.97 -12.65 -10.10
N ALA A 507 8.81 -13.20 -11.30
CA ALA A 507 9.90 -13.47 -12.25
C ALA A 507 10.65 -12.22 -12.74
N ARG A 508 10.02 -11.03 -12.66
CA ARG A 508 10.66 -9.76 -13.05
C ARG A 508 11.81 -9.38 -12.14
N PHE A 509 11.96 -10.06 -11.01
CA PHE A 509 13.07 -9.85 -10.09
C PHE A 509 14.00 -11.08 -10.10
N ALA A 510 14.88 -11.17 -11.11
CA ALA A 510 15.73 -12.35 -11.37
C ALA A 510 16.86 -12.55 -10.34
N ASN A 511 17.20 -11.59 -9.49
CA ASN A 511 18.40 -11.63 -8.66
C ASN A 511 18.15 -11.99 -7.17
N GLY A 512 16.93 -12.36 -6.81
CA GLY A 512 16.53 -12.53 -5.41
C GLY A 512 16.82 -13.90 -4.78
N GLY A 513 17.71 -14.71 -5.31
CA GLY A 513 18.22 -15.93 -4.64
C GLY A 513 17.22 -17.07 -4.42
N GLY A 514 16.13 -17.14 -5.17
CA GLY A 514 15.12 -18.20 -5.12
C GLY A 514 14.48 -18.48 -6.48
N THR A 515 13.53 -19.42 -6.54
CA THR A 515 12.67 -19.62 -7.71
C THR A 515 11.77 -18.39 -7.84
N THR A 516 12.17 -17.42 -8.67
CA THR A 516 11.53 -16.10 -8.70
C THR A 516 10.12 -16.13 -9.26
N GLY A 517 9.86 -16.89 -10.33
CA GLY A 517 8.52 -16.98 -10.93
C GLY A 517 8.54 -17.33 -12.42
N SER A 518 7.40 -17.11 -13.07
CA SER A 518 7.19 -17.34 -14.49
C SER A 518 6.36 -16.21 -15.11
N LEU A 519 6.70 -15.83 -16.35
CA LEU A 519 5.94 -14.84 -17.13
C LEU A 519 4.87 -15.50 -18.02
N THR A 520 4.78 -16.83 -18.03
CA THR A 520 3.90 -17.59 -18.91
C THR A 520 2.95 -18.52 -18.17
N GLU A 521 3.19 -18.76 -16.89
CA GLU A 521 2.36 -19.61 -16.05
C GLU A 521 2.45 -19.15 -14.58
N GLY A 522 1.43 -19.41 -13.80
CA GLY A 522 1.39 -19.09 -12.37
C GLY A 522 0.19 -19.74 -11.70
N THR A 523 0.09 -19.54 -10.41
CA THR A 523 -1.02 -20.08 -9.61
C THR A 523 -1.48 -19.05 -8.59
N PHE A 524 -2.78 -18.84 -8.56
CA PHE A 524 -3.45 -18.08 -7.51
C PHE A 524 -4.16 -19.05 -6.56
N TYR A 525 -4.09 -18.83 -5.26
CA TYR A 525 -4.60 -19.73 -4.24
C TYR A 525 -5.71 -19.08 -3.44
N ALA A 526 -6.67 -19.89 -2.99
CA ALA A 526 -7.58 -19.58 -1.89
C ALA A 526 -7.46 -20.67 -0.83
N PHE A 527 -7.10 -20.26 0.39
CA PHE A 527 -6.97 -21.18 1.51
C PHE A 527 -8.11 -20.95 2.49
N THR A 528 -8.68 -22.05 2.99
CA THR A 528 -9.68 -22.05 4.06
C THR A 528 -9.33 -23.10 5.10
N VAL A 529 -9.95 -23.02 6.28
CA VAL A 529 -9.78 -24.06 7.30
C VAL A 529 -10.30 -25.39 6.73
N ASP A 530 -9.44 -26.42 6.75
CA ASP A 530 -9.66 -27.76 6.20
C ASP A 530 -9.94 -27.81 4.69
N GLY A 531 -9.78 -26.72 3.93
CA GLY A 531 -10.06 -26.66 2.50
C GLY A 531 -11.57 -26.67 2.16
N LYS A 532 -12.43 -26.23 3.08
CA LYS A 532 -13.89 -26.29 2.93
C LYS A 532 -14.54 -24.96 2.56
#